data_439caf27bbdc0398bcda542b40435c03
#
_entry.id   439caf27bbdc0398bcda542b40435c03
#
_cell.length_a   1.000
_cell.length_b   1.000
_cell.length_c   1.000
_cell.angle_alpha   90.00
_cell.angle_beta   90.00
_cell.angle_gamma   90.00
#
_symmetry.space_group_name_H-M   'P 1'
#
loop_
_entity.id
_entity.type
_entity.pdbx_description
1 polymer ?
#
loop_
_entity_poly.entity_id
_entity_poly.type
_entity_poly.pdbx_seq_one_letter_code
_entity_poly.pdbx_strand_id
1 'polypeptide(L)'
;MSRYKSEQTAYSPLKKKYVPMWQLDTNIMTVTHFNADTQIEESKTYTADFIRYHLHFSDSHCPDRLRRLVNEGRIIQYLDDMERKVSEAIPRQVGLWKQTDSCYQKAVLSGDVKKILGLGNCFVFMAREVVFECMVYI
;
A
#
# COMPACT_ATOMS: atom_id res chain seq x y z
N MET A 1 14.07 9.81 6.47
CA MET A 1 12.84 9.03 6.56
C MET A 1 12.40 8.93 7.97
N SER A 2 11.10 8.86 8.17
CA SER A 2 10.55 9.23 9.47
C SER A 2 9.98 8.04 10.21
N ARG A 3 10.04 8.12 11.52
CA ARG A 3 9.32 7.22 12.42
C ARG A 3 8.18 7.99 13.05
N TYR A 4 7.00 7.38 13.01
CA TYR A 4 5.80 7.94 13.61
C TYR A 4 5.43 7.11 14.83
N LYS A 5 5.16 7.79 15.93
CA LYS A 5 4.80 7.14 17.21
C LYS A 5 3.50 7.73 17.70
N SER A 6 2.61 6.89 18.24
CA SER A 6 1.39 7.37 18.86
C SER A 6 1.68 8.16 20.15
N GLU A 7 0.82 9.12 20.45
CA GLU A 7 0.90 9.87 21.71
C GLU A 7 0.51 8.98 22.89
N GLN A 8 -0.44 8.06 22.69
CA GLN A 8 -0.80 7.08 23.70
C GLN A 8 0.30 6.07 23.88
N THR A 9 0.62 5.81 25.14
CA THR A 9 1.65 4.87 25.55
C THR A 9 1.05 3.84 26.51
N ALA A 10 1.73 2.69 26.64
CA ALA A 10 1.41 1.67 27.59
C ALA A 10 2.69 1.13 28.22
N TYR A 11 2.63 0.66 29.46
CA TYR A 11 3.79 0.11 30.14
C TYR A 11 4.10 -1.29 29.63
N SER A 12 5.35 -1.50 29.19
CA SER A 12 5.85 -2.80 28.77
C SER A 12 6.68 -3.41 29.90
N PRO A 13 6.21 -4.46 30.58
CA PRO A 13 6.98 -5.13 31.63
C PRO A 13 8.28 -5.73 31.09
N LEU A 14 8.29 -6.21 29.86
CA LEU A 14 9.45 -6.80 29.23
C LEU A 14 10.56 -5.77 29.01
N LYS A 15 10.21 -4.59 28.52
CA LYS A 15 11.16 -3.49 28.28
C LYS A 15 11.36 -2.60 29.50
N LYS A 16 10.55 -2.78 30.53
CA LYS A 16 10.58 -2.00 31.80
C LYS A 16 10.43 -0.50 31.55
N LYS A 17 9.60 -0.10 30.57
CA LYS A 17 9.34 1.30 30.25
C LYS A 17 7.99 1.45 29.55
N TYR A 18 7.52 2.70 29.47
CA TYR A 18 6.36 3.02 28.63
C TYR A 18 6.77 3.04 27.16
N VAL A 19 5.97 2.39 26.32
CA VAL A 19 6.18 2.32 24.88
C VAL A 19 4.98 2.90 24.15
N PRO A 20 5.16 3.48 22.95
CA PRO A 20 4.02 3.90 22.13
C PRO A 20 3.14 2.70 21.79
N MET A 21 1.81 2.89 21.81
CA MET A 21 0.88 1.82 21.42
C MET A 21 0.97 1.51 19.93
N TRP A 22 1.26 2.52 19.11
CA TRP A 22 1.41 2.38 17.67
C TRP A 22 2.68 3.07 17.19
N GLN A 23 3.38 2.42 16.26
CA GLN A 23 4.56 2.99 15.60
C GLN A 23 4.54 2.62 14.12
N LEU A 24 5.01 3.54 13.30
CA LEU A 24 5.25 3.33 11.88
C LEU A 24 6.68 3.72 11.55
N ASP A 25 7.43 2.79 10.95
CA ASP A 25 8.75 3.06 10.39
C ASP A 25 8.65 3.02 8.86
N THR A 26 8.75 4.18 8.23
CA THR A 26 8.61 4.29 6.77
C THR A 26 9.82 3.75 6.01
N ASN A 27 10.97 3.59 6.66
CA ASN A 27 12.16 3.01 6.02
C ASN A 27 12.00 1.52 5.73
N ILE A 28 11.44 0.80 6.69
CA ILE A 28 11.28 -0.65 6.62
C ILE A 28 9.83 -1.06 6.42
N MET A 29 8.94 -0.10 6.21
CA MET A 29 7.50 -0.32 5.97
C MET A 29 6.85 -1.21 7.02
N THR A 30 7.20 -0.99 8.28
CA THR A 30 6.74 -1.81 9.40
C THR A 30 5.87 -0.99 10.34
N VAL A 31 4.71 -1.53 10.67
CA VAL A 31 3.82 -1.02 11.73
C VAL A 31 3.96 -1.93 12.94
N THR A 32 4.21 -1.32 14.09
CA THR A 32 4.30 -2.04 15.36
C THR A 32 3.14 -1.61 16.25
N HIS A 33 2.43 -2.59 16.82
CA HIS A 33 1.33 -2.37 17.75
C HIS A 33 1.63 -3.09 19.06
N PHE A 34 1.59 -2.35 20.17
CA PHE A 34 1.67 -2.91 21.53
C PHE A 34 0.26 -3.01 22.11
N ASN A 35 -0.18 -4.23 22.36
CA ASN A 35 -1.49 -4.49 22.98
C ASN A 35 -1.34 -4.42 24.50
N ALA A 36 -1.93 -3.40 25.11
CA ALA A 36 -1.83 -3.17 26.56
C ALA A 36 -2.51 -4.28 27.38
N ASP A 37 -3.56 -4.91 26.84
CA ASP A 37 -4.31 -5.95 27.53
C ASP A 37 -3.54 -7.27 27.60
N THR A 38 -2.93 -7.67 26.49
CA THR A 38 -2.15 -8.91 26.38
C THR A 38 -0.68 -8.70 26.65
N GLN A 39 -0.20 -7.44 26.65
CA GLN A 39 1.21 -7.06 26.77
C GLN A 39 2.10 -7.66 25.68
N ILE A 40 1.52 -7.96 24.53
CA ILE A 40 2.20 -8.51 23.35
C ILE A 40 2.42 -7.41 22.32
N GLU A 41 3.65 -7.32 21.81
CA GLU A 41 4.00 -6.45 20.68
C GLU A 41 3.89 -7.24 19.38
N GLU A 42 3.13 -6.71 18.44
CA GLU A 42 2.93 -7.30 17.13
C GLU A 42 3.45 -6.34 16.07
N SER A 43 4.10 -6.88 15.04
CA SER A 43 4.63 -6.10 13.93
C SER A 43 4.10 -6.64 12.61
N LYS A 44 3.76 -5.73 11.70
CA LYS A 44 3.38 -6.07 10.34
C LYS A 44 4.26 -5.29 9.36
N THR A 45 4.94 -6.02 8.47
CA THR A 45 5.79 -5.44 7.43
C THR A 45 5.08 -5.57 6.08
N TYR A 46 5.03 -4.48 5.35
CA TYR A 46 4.45 -4.45 4.00
C TYR A 46 5.55 -4.63 2.98
N THR A 47 5.32 -5.50 2.00
CA THR A 47 6.32 -5.84 0.98
C THR A 47 5.98 -5.29 -0.41
N ALA A 48 4.73 -4.84 -0.62
CA ALA A 48 4.32 -4.28 -1.90
C ALA A 48 5.06 -2.96 -2.19
N ASP A 49 5.56 -2.83 -3.41
CA ASP A 49 6.30 -1.63 -3.83
C ASP A 49 5.47 -0.35 -3.76
N PHE A 50 4.19 -0.42 -4.10
CA PHE A 50 3.32 0.74 -4.07
C PHE A 50 3.03 1.24 -2.64
N ILE A 51 3.09 0.38 -1.63
CA ILE A 51 3.01 0.80 -0.23
C ILE A 51 4.24 1.64 0.13
N ARG A 52 5.43 1.22 -0.31
CA ARG A 52 6.66 2.01 -0.13
C ARG A 52 6.53 3.38 -0.77
N TYR A 53 6.09 3.43 -2.01
CA TYR A 53 5.93 4.68 -2.75
C TYR A 53 4.92 5.60 -2.06
N HIS A 54 3.81 5.02 -1.59
CA HIS A 54 2.80 5.80 -0.88
C HIS A 54 3.32 6.35 0.45
N LEU A 55 4.03 5.56 1.22
CA LEU A 55 4.60 6.01 2.50
C LEU A 55 5.65 7.10 2.29
N HIS A 56 6.51 6.95 1.28
CA HIS A 56 7.50 7.98 0.96
C HIS A 56 6.83 9.28 0.48
N PHE A 57 5.83 9.17 -0.36
CA PHE A 57 5.05 10.31 -0.82
C PHE A 57 4.37 11.02 0.35
N SER A 58 3.70 10.27 1.21
CA SER A 58 2.99 10.81 2.38
C SER A 58 3.94 11.47 3.37
N ASP A 59 5.10 10.86 3.62
CA ASP A 59 6.12 11.40 4.50
C ASP A 59 6.64 12.76 4.00
N SER A 60 6.80 12.91 2.70
CA SER A 60 7.30 14.15 2.08
C SER A 60 6.23 15.22 1.92
N HIS A 61 4.99 14.85 1.61
CA HIS A 61 3.95 15.80 1.21
C HIS A 61 2.81 15.93 2.22
N CYS A 62 2.50 14.88 2.97
CA CYS A 62 1.35 14.83 3.89
C CYS A 62 1.71 14.14 5.21
N PRO A 63 2.76 14.56 5.93
CA PRO A 63 3.19 13.86 7.15
C PRO A 63 2.12 13.87 8.24
N ASP A 64 1.27 14.90 8.30
CA ASP A 64 0.21 14.98 9.30
C ASP A 64 -0.85 13.88 9.13
N ARG A 65 -1.08 13.42 7.90
CA ARG A 65 -1.97 12.29 7.64
C ARG A 65 -1.43 11.03 8.30
N LEU A 66 -0.13 10.76 8.16
CA LEU A 66 0.51 9.61 8.80
C LEU A 66 0.48 9.72 10.33
N ARG A 67 0.78 10.89 10.87
CA ARG A 67 0.71 11.13 12.32
C ARG A 67 -0.67 10.84 12.87
N ARG A 68 -1.70 11.34 12.20
CA ARG A 68 -3.09 11.14 12.63
C ARG A 68 -3.47 9.67 12.57
N LEU A 69 -3.13 8.94 11.50
CA LEU A 69 -3.42 7.52 11.37
C LEU A 69 -2.75 6.70 12.47
N VAL A 70 -1.50 7.01 12.77
CA VAL A 70 -0.76 6.34 13.85
C VAL A 70 -1.37 6.66 15.21
N ASN A 71 -1.67 7.93 15.49
CA ASN A 71 -2.28 8.34 16.75
C ASN A 71 -3.65 7.71 16.98
N GLU A 72 -4.46 7.56 15.93
CA GLU A 72 -5.79 6.97 16.01
C GLU A 72 -5.78 5.43 15.98
N GLY A 73 -4.61 4.82 15.78
CA GLY A 73 -4.49 3.36 15.65
C GLY A 73 -5.11 2.80 14.38
N ARG A 74 -5.20 3.59 13.32
CA ARG A 74 -5.85 3.23 12.05
C ARG A 74 -4.86 2.95 10.93
N ILE A 75 -3.58 2.98 11.20
CA ILE A 75 -2.56 2.86 10.16
C ILE A 75 -2.57 1.49 9.46
N ILE A 76 -2.77 0.40 10.21
CA ILE A 76 -2.84 -0.95 9.61
C ILE A 76 -4.05 -1.06 8.69
N GLN A 77 -5.23 -0.65 9.16
CA GLN A 77 -6.44 -0.68 8.35
C GLN A 77 -6.28 0.15 7.07
N TYR A 78 -5.69 1.34 7.19
CA TYR A 78 -5.46 2.23 6.06
C TYR A 78 -4.53 1.59 5.01
N LEU A 79 -3.42 1.00 5.44
CA LEU A 79 -2.45 0.38 4.53
C LEU A 79 -3.00 -0.93 3.93
N ASP A 80 -3.74 -1.72 4.70
CA ASP A 80 -4.40 -2.92 4.20
C ASP A 80 -5.45 -2.58 3.15
N ASP A 81 -6.25 -1.55 3.39
CA ASP A 81 -7.25 -1.07 2.42
C ASP A 81 -6.58 -0.58 1.13
N MET A 82 -5.48 0.14 1.24
CA MET A 82 -4.73 0.60 0.08
C MET A 82 -4.17 -0.58 -0.72
N GLU A 83 -3.55 -1.54 -0.04
CA GLU A 83 -3.00 -2.73 -0.68
C GLU A 83 -4.09 -3.47 -1.46
N ARG A 84 -5.25 -3.66 -0.85
CA ARG A 84 -6.39 -4.30 -1.49
C ARG A 84 -6.90 -3.52 -2.69
N LYS A 85 -7.13 -2.21 -2.52
CA LYS A 85 -7.67 -1.34 -3.59
C LYS A 85 -6.76 -1.27 -4.79
N VAL A 86 -5.46 -1.10 -4.58
CA VAL A 86 -4.47 -1.03 -5.67
C VAL A 86 -4.36 -2.38 -6.36
N SER A 87 -4.29 -3.48 -5.58
CA SER A 87 -4.18 -4.82 -6.13
C SER A 87 -5.40 -5.23 -6.96
N GLU A 88 -6.59 -4.72 -6.63
CA GLU A 88 -7.82 -4.95 -7.39
C GLU A 88 -7.95 -4.01 -8.60
N ALA A 89 -7.51 -2.77 -8.48
CA ALA A 89 -7.68 -1.75 -9.51
C ALA A 89 -6.85 -2.04 -10.77
N ILE A 90 -5.65 -2.57 -10.61
CA ILE A 90 -4.75 -2.85 -11.75
C ILE A 90 -5.35 -3.92 -12.68
N PRO A 91 -5.74 -5.12 -12.21
CA PRO A 91 -6.37 -6.12 -13.09
C PRO A 91 -7.68 -5.65 -13.68
N ARG A 92 -8.45 -4.86 -12.93
CA ARG A 92 -9.73 -4.31 -13.42
C ARG A 92 -9.50 -3.37 -14.61
N GLN A 93 -8.52 -2.50 -14.51
CA GLN A 93 -8.17 -1.58 -15.59
C GLN A 93 -7.66 -2.32 -16.82
N VAL A 94 -6.80 -3.31 -16.61
CA VAL A 94 -6.29 -4.17 -17.69
C VAL A 94 -7.43 -4.90 -18.37
N GLY A 95 -8.35 -5.48 -17.61
CA GLY A 95 -9.52 -6.17 -18.13
C GLY A 95 -10.42 -5.26 -18.97
N LEU A 96 -10.63 -4.02 -18.52
CA LEU A 96 -11.41 -3.03 -19.26
C LEU A 96 -10.76 -2.70 -20.62
N TRP A 97 -9.46 -2.45 -20.64
CA TRP A 97 -8.75 -2.18 -21.90
C TRP A 97 -8.74 -3.37 -22.84
N LYS A 98 -8.61 -4.60 -22.33
CA LYS A 98 -8.71 -5.81 -23.15
C LYS A 98 -10.07 -5.93 -23.84
N GLN A 99 -11.14 -5.46 -23.19
CA GLN A 99 -12.48 -5.48 -23.76
C GLN A 99 -12.72 -4.36 -24.77
N THR A 100 -12.07 -3.22 -24.62
CA THR A 100 -12.36 -2.01 -25.38
C THR A 100 -11.32 -1.66 -26.45
N ASP A 101 -10.10 -2.19 -26.35
CA ASP A 101 -9.03 -1.88 -27.30
C ASP A 101 -9.20 -2.69 -28.59
N SER A 102 -9.31 -1.98 -29.71
CA SER A 102 -9.56 -2.60 -31.01
C SER A 102 -8.37 -3.43 -31.50
N CYS A 103 -7.15 -3.01 -31.24
CA CYS A 103 -5.94 -3.75 -31.62
C CYS A 103 -5.84 -5.07 -30.88
N TYR A 104 -6.15 -5.05 -29.58
CA TYR A 104 -6.18 -6.26 -28.77
C TYR A 104 -7.25 -7.24 -29.26
N GLN A 105 -8.45 -6.76 -29.52
CA GLN A 105 -9.55 -7.57 -30.02
C GLN A 105 -9.23 -8.20 -31.37
N LYS A 106 -8.62 -7.46 -32.28
CA LYS A 106 -8.16 -7.99 -33.57
C LYS A 106 -7.10 -9.08 -33.40
N ALA A 107 -6.18 -8.90 -32.47
CA ALA A 107 -5.15 -9.90 -32.19
C ALA A 107 -5.76 -11.21 -31.66
N VAL A 108 -6.76 -11.11 -30.78
CA VAL A 108 -7.50 -12.28 -30.26
C VAL A 108 -8.21 -13.03 -31.40
N LEU A 109 -8.91 -12.29 -32.27
CA LEU A 109 -9.63 -12.90 -33.38
C LEU A 109 -8.70 -13.58 -34.38
N SER A 110 -7.51 -13.04 -34.63
CA SER A 110 -6.52 -13.62 -35.53
C SER A 110 -5.66 -14.72 -34.89
N GLY A 111 -5.75 -14.90 -33.59
CA GLY A 111 -4.94 -15.88 -32.87
C GLY A 111 -3.46 -15.53 -32.80
N ASP A 112 -3.10 -14.26 -32.91
CA ASP A 112 -1.72 -13.77 -32.82
C ASP A 112 -1.27 -13.72 -31.36
N VAL A 113 -0.76 -14.83 -30.85
CA VAL A 113 -0.36 -14.99 -29.44
C VAL A 113 0.70 -13.99 -29.02
N LYS A 114 1.69 -13.72 -29.87
CA LYS A 114 2.76 -12.79 -29.57
C LYS A 114 2.24 -11.38 -29.36
N LYS A 115 1.31 -10.94 -30.21
CA LYS A 115 0.69 -9.62 -30.12
C LYS A 115 -0.25 -9.52 -28.92
N ILE A 116 -1.00 -10.58 -28.62
CA ILE A 116 -1.87 -10.65 -27.43
C ILE A 116 -1.04 -10.46 -26.17
N LEU A 117 0.06 -11.19 -26.01
CA LEU A 117 0.93 -11.10 -24.84
C LEU A 117 1.62 -9.74 -24.76
N GLY A 118 2.10 -9.21 -25.87
CA GLY A 118 2.75 -7.89 -25.91
C GLY A 118 1.83 -6.76 -25.50
N LEU A 119 0.62 -6.73 -26.05
CA LEU A 119 -0.38 -5.71 -25.69
C LEU A 119 -0.84 -5.87 -24.24
N GLY A 120 -1.05 -7.12 -23.78
CA GLY A 120 -1.42 -7.37 -22.39
C GLY A 120 -0.39 -6.87 -21.41
N ASN A 121 0.89 -7.07 -21.68
CA ASN A 121 1.99 -6.56 -20.86
C ASN A 121 2.03 -5.02 -20.86
N CYS A 122 1.81 -4.38 -22.01
CA CYS A 122 1.70 -2.92 -22.08
C CYS A 122 0.54 -2.40 -21.22
N PHE A 123 -0.60 -3.07 -21.25
CA PHE A 123 -1.75 -2.69 -20.42
C PHE A 123 -1.43 -2.76 -18.92
N VAL A 124 -0.68 -3.79 -18.49
CA VAL A 124 -0.27 -3.89 -17.10
C VAL A 124 0.60 -2.69 -16.70
N PHE A 125 1.59 -2.34 -17.50
CA PHE A 125 2.43 -1.17 -17.24
C PHE A 125 1.63 0.12 -17.17
N MET A 126 0.77 0.35 -18.15
CA MET A 126 -0.07 1.56 -18.21
C MET A 126 -1.05 1.61 -17.04
N ALA A 127 -1.64 0.49 -16.67
CA ALA A 127 -2.56 0.40 -15.55
C ALA A 127 -1.87 0.74 -14.22
N ARG A 128 -0.65 0.24 -14.02
CA ARG A 128 0.15 0.58 -12.82
C ARG A 128 0.38 2.09 -12.74
N GLU A 129 0.78 2.73 -13.82
CA GLU A 129 1.00 4.18 -13.84
C GLU A 129 -0.27 4.96 -13.48
N VAL A 130 -1.40 4.62 -14.11
CA VAL A 130 -2.68 5.30 -13.86
C VAL A 130 -3.14 5.09 -12.43
N VAL A 131 -3.12 3.86 -11.93
CA VAL A 131 -3.56 3.52 -10.58
C VAL A 131 -2.64 4.16 -9.54
N PHE A 132 -1.34 4.15 -9.75
CA PHE A 132 -0.40 4.78 -8.82
C PHE A 132 -0.64 6.29 -8.73
N GLU A 133 -0.85 6.95 -9.85
CA GLU A 133 -1.13 8.39 -9.86
C GLU A 133 -2.43 8.74 -9.14
N CYS A 134 -3.45 7.89 -9.27
CA CYS A 134 -4.76 8.13 -8.66
C CYS A 134 -4.86 7.67 -7.20
N MET A 135 -4.09 6.69 -6.76
CA MET A 135 -4.25 6.04 -5.46
C MET A 135 -3.01 6.07 -4.58
N VAL A 136 -1.82 6.12 -5.17
CA VAL A 136 -0.55 6.02 -4.43
C VAL A 136 0.03 7.40 -4.16
N TYR A 137 0.01 8.28 -5.13
CA TYR A 137 0.59 9.63 -5.04
C TYR A 137 -0.50 10.68 -4.76
N ILE A 138 -1.25 10.46 -3.70
CA ILE A 138 -2.34 11.38 -3.31
C ILE A 138 -2.21 11.91 -1.88
#